data_d6571119410c7dcef33bfa42f9f60338
#
_entry.id   d6571119410c7dcef33bfa42f9f60338
#
_cell.length_a   1.000
_cell.length_b   1.000
_cell.length_c   1.000
_cell.angle_alpha   90.00
_cell.angle_beta   90.00
_cell.angle_gamma   90.00
#
_symmetry.space_group_name_H-M   'P 1'
#
loop_
_entity.id
_entity.type
_entity.pdbx_description
1 polymer ?
#
loop_
_entity_poly.entity_id
_entity_poly.type
_entity_poly.pdbx_seq_one_letter_code
_entity_poly.pdbx_strand_id
1 'polypeptide(L)'
;MAAFRDVQPRRPKHMPNIKRVRSVSDIHTDYKANFEWAQSLKADPDCLLIVAGDVSHETPIIRKTLQILRRKFGAVSFTPGNHDLWIEHGFDNSIEKLVALLKLCDDIDVETGPVRIGDTSKGLWVTPLLSWHHQSFDTEPDIDPKCWGRIPSVEKLVADFRRARWPEPLSPRDDSVACWVDGINDYILGDLSETMNDGSPILTFSHFLPRLELNPEKRYMNYPTLNKAIGSVYVERRLRAMNSSFHIFGHTHFGWDAELPPDNAAPTQSSSSSNEPLEPVQNVRYVQCVLAYPKEWEFRSRSLSVGTMSEEYGYHPVCVWEQDGMGESDGFPGEPLGGYWSDRYYHVERTPEIIDALPPWNAARFQQLEGGRIENYVRHNSTRFDKF
;
A
#
# COMPACT_ATOMS: atom_id res chain seq x y z
N MET A 1 -18.01 -8.93 -13.27
CA MET A 1 -19.27 -8.92 -12.49
C MET A 1 -19.85 -10.32 -12.27
N ALA A 2 -19.94 -11.23 -13.29
CA ALA A 2 -20.50 -12.58 -13.07
C ALA A 2 -19.80 -13.38 -11.96
N ALA A 3 -18.48 -13.34 -11.88
CA ALA A 3 -17.69 -14.04 -10.85
C ALA A 3 -17.93 -13.54 -9.42
N PHE A 4 -18.42 -12.30 -9.25
CA PHE A 4 -18.68 -11.68 -7.95
C PHE A 4 -20.11 -11.89 -7.43
N ARG A 5 -20.99 -12.57 -8.17
CA ARG A 5 -22.39 -12.81 -7.73
C ARG A 5 -22.50 -13.46 -6.36
N ASP A 6 -21.50 -14.26 -6.00
CA ASP A 6 -21.44 -14.95 -4.71
C ASP A 6 -20.71 -14.17 -3.61
N VAL A 7 -20.11 -13.02 -3.93
CA VAL A 7 -19.50 -12.12 -2.95
C VAL A 7 -20.57 -11.11 -2.56
N GLN A 8 -20.97 -11.12 -1.29
CA GLN A 8 -21.96 -10.16 -0.80
C GLN A 8 -21.35 -8.77 -0.66
N PRO A 9 -22.09 -7.68 -0.95
CA PRO A 9 -21.68 -6.34 -0.60
C PRO A 9 -21.33 -6.24 0.88
N ARG A 10 -20.26 -5.52 1.19
CA ARG A 10 -19.76 -5.37 2.57
C ARG A 10 -20.60 -4.34 3.31
N ARG A 11 -21.30 -4.79 4.37
CA ARG A 11 -21.97 -3.85 5.27
C ARG A 11 -20.98 -3.36 6.31
N PRO A 12 -20.96 -2.06 6.60
CA PRO A 12 -20.14 -1.51 7.66
C PRO A 12 -20.37 -2.23 8.99
N LYS A 13 -19.28 -2.65 9.64
CA LYS A 13 -19.32 -3.22 10.98
C LYS A 13 -18.93 -2.16 12.00
N HIS A 14 -19.51 -2.22 13.21
CA HIS A 14 -19.16 -1.35 14.31
C HIS A 14 -18.47 -2.14 15.42
N MET A 15 -17.26 -1.73 15.81
CA MET A 15 -16.41 -2.38 16.81
C MET A 15 -15.98 -1.39 17.91
N PRO A 16 -16.87 -1.03 18.84
CA PRO A 16 -16.61 0.02 19.84
C PRO A 16 -15.52 -0.35 20.85
N ASN A 17 -15.20 -1.63 20.97
CA ASN A 17 -14.15 -2.10 21.89
C ASN A 17 -12.73 -1.96 21.31
N ILE A 18 -12.60 -1.70 20.03
CA ILE A 18 -11.29 -1.48 19.39
C ILE A 18 -10.86 -0.04 19.67
N LYS A 19 -9.68 0.12 20.28
CA LYS A 19 -9.16 1.41 20.77
C LYS A 19 -7.94 1.92 19.98
N ARG A 20 -7.34 1.08 19.14
CA ARG A 20 -6.17 1.43 18.34
C ARG A 20 -6.15 0.72 16.99
N VAL A 21 -5.39 1.30 16.07
CA VAL A 21 -5.09 0.70 14.77
C VAL A 21 -3.59 0.55 14.63
N ARG A 22 -3.16 -0.65 14.26
CA ARG A 22 -1.80 -0.90 13.80
C ARG A 22 -1.82 -1.34 12.33
N SER A 23 -0.73 -1.07 11.63
CA SER A 23 -0.61 -1.42 10.22
C SER A 23 0.69 -2.14 9.90
N VAL A 24 0.61 -3.03 8.93
CA VAL A 24 1.73 -3.69 8.27
C VAL A 24 1.34 -4.04 6.83
N SER A 25 2.31 -4.00 5.90
CA SER A 25 2.17 -4.49 4.54
C SER A 25 3.31 -5.44 4.16
N ASP A 26 3.19 -6.12 3.03
CA ASP A 26 4.28 -6.88 2.41
C ASP A 26 4.90 -7.88 3.39
N ILE A 27 4.04 -8.66 4.05
CA ILE A 27 4.48 -9.56 5.12
C ILE A 27 5.09 -10.85 4.61
N HIS A 28 4.86 -11.25 3.37
CA HIS A 28 5.51 -12.35 2.64
C HIS A 28 5.80 -13.58 3.51
N THR A 29 4.77 -14.16 4.12
CA THR A 29 4.89 -15.30 5.04
C THR A 29 5.16 -16.65 4.36
N ASP A 30 5.33 -16.67 3.06
CA ASP A 30 6.00 -17.73 2.30
C ASP A 30 7.51 -17.83 2.67
N TYR A 31 8.09 -16.79 3.24
CA TYR A 31 9.40 -16.85 3.88
C TYR A 31 9.28 -17.27 5.36
N LYS A 32 10.02 -18.31 5.73
CA LYS A 32 9.99 -18.87 7.08
C LYS A 32 10.18 -17.83 8.19
N ALA A 33 11.14 -16.92 8.05
CA ALA A 33 11.40 -15.87 9.04
C ALA A 33 10.22 -14.93 9.23
N ASN A 34 9.52 -14.56 8.14
CA ASN A 34 8.33 -13.71 8.20
C ASN A 34 7.14 -14.46 8.82
N PHE A 35 7.03 -15.76 8.55
CA PHE A 35 6.00 -16.58 9.19
C PHE A 35 6.25 -16.73 10.69
N GLU A 36 7.50 -16.95 11.11
CA GLU A 36 7.92 -16.97 12.51
C GLU A 36 7.69 -15.63 13.20
N TRP A 37 7.94 -14.50 12.48
CA TRP A 37 7.58 -13.17 12.94
C TRP A 37 6.08 -13.05 13.23
N ALA A 38 5.19 -13.46 12.32
CA ALA A 38 3.75 -13.41 12.55
C ALA A 38 3.32 -14.23 13.78
N GLN A 39 4.00 -15.38 14.01
CA GLN A 39 3.77 -16.21 15.18
C GLN A 39 4.28 -15.55 16.48
N SER A 40 5.35 -14.76 16.43
CA SER A 40 5.97 -14.13 17.59
C SER A 40 5.26 -12.88 18.08
N LEU A 41 4.39 -12.24 17.25
CA LEU A 41 3.68 -11.04 17.64
C LEU A 41 2.91 -11.22 18.96
N LYS A 42 2.98 -10.21 19.83
CA LYS A 42 2.20 -10.19 21.07
C LYS A 42 0.71 -9.97 20.76
N ALA A 43 -0.15 -10.54 21.59
CA ALA A 43 -1.59 -10.31 21.48
C ALA A 43 -1.95 -8.87 21.88
N ASP A 44 -2.88 -8.27 21.14
CA ASP A 44 -3.43 -6.94 21.37
C ASP A 44 -4.94 -6.97 21.05
N PRO A 45 -5.79 -7.39 22.01
CA PRO A 45 -7.21 -7.60 21.77
C PRO A 45 -8.01 -6.31 21.55
N ASP A 46 -7.46 -5.14 21.90
CA ASP A 46 -8.09 -3.83 21.71
C ASP A 46 -7.64 -3.16 20.40
N CYS A 47 -6.91 -3.89 19.55
CA CYS A 47 -6.34 -3.38 18.33
C CYS A 47 -6.99 -3.99 17.09
N LEU A 48 -7.26 -3.15 16.08
CA LEU A 48 -7.47 -3.57 14.70
C LEU A 48 -6.12 -3.56 13.98
N LEU A 49 -5.73 -4.68 13.41
CA LEU A 49 -4.55 -4.79 12.56
C LEU A 49 -4.94 -4.63 11.08
N ILE A 50 -4.37 -3.63 10.42
CA ILE A 50 -4.43 -3.49 8.96
C ILE A 50 -3.31 -4.32 8.35
N VAL A 51 -3.66 -5.16 7.38
CA VAL A 51 -2.73 -5.90 6.51
C VAL A 51 -2.92 -5.40 5.09
N ALA A 52 -2.04 -4.51 4.65
CA ALA A 52 -2.15 -3.84 3.36
C ALA A 52 -1.45 -4.63 2.23
N GLY A 53 -1.86 -5.89 2.07
CA GLY A 53 -1.49 -6.78 0.97
C GLY A 53 -0.14 -7.50 1.12
N ASP A 54 0.08 -8.40 0.17
CA ASP A 54 1.27 -9.23 0.03
C ASP A 54 1.58 -10.11 1.24
N VAL A 55 0.58 -10.92 1.59
CA VAL A 55 0.70 -11.96 2.62
C VAL A 55 1.48 -13.16 2.08
N SER A 56 1.07 -13.70 0.94
CA SER A 56 1.73 -14.81 0.24
C SER A 56 1.10 -15.04 -1.14
N HIS A 57 1.80 -15.76 -2.02
CA HIS A 57 1.16 -16.22 -3.25
C HIS A 57 0.42 -17.56 -3.09
N GLU A 58 0.50 -18.22 -1.93
CA GLU A 58 -0.15 -19.51 -1.64
C GLU A 58 -1.35 -19.31 -0.72
N THR A 59 -2.57 -19.61 -1.21
CA THR A 59 -3.81 -19.45 -0.45
C THR A 59 -3.81 -20.17 0.91
N PRO A 60 -3.26 -21.40 1.07
CA PRO A 60 -3.16 -22.04 2.37
C PRO A 60 -2.27 -21.28 3.37
N ILE A 61 -1.19 -20.63 2.89
CA ILE A 61 -0.32 -19.81 3.72
C ILE A 61 -1.03 -18.53 4.12
N ILE A 62 -1.73 -17.85 3.18
CA ILE A 62 -2.57 -16.68 3.47
C ILE A 62 -3.57 -17.01 4.57
N ARG A 63 -4.35 -18.10 4.43
CA ARG A 63 -5.32 -18.54 5.44
C ARG A 63 -4.66 -18.72 6.81
N LYS A 64 -3.57 -19.45 6.86
CA LYS A 64 -2.86 -19.76 8.12
C LYS A 64 -2.33 -18.50 8.79
N THR A 65 -1.75 -17.59 8.01
CA THR A 65 -1.21 -16.32 8.50
C THR A 65 -2.30 -15.42 9.05
N LEU A 66 -3.36 -15.18 8.27
CA LEU A 66 -4.48 -14.34 8.71
C LEU A 66 -5.18 -14.92 9.95
N GLN A 67 -5.31 -16.25 10.06
CA GLN A 67 -5.82 -16.90 11.28
C GLN A 67 -4.92 -16.70 12.50
N ILE A 68 -3.58 -16.69 12.33
CA ILE A 68 -2.65 -16.39 13.41
C ILE A 68 -2.85 -14.95 13.87
N LEU A 69 -2.92 -14.00 12.94
CA LEU A 69 -3.11 -12.58 13.24
C LEU A 69 -4.47 -12.35 13.89
N ARG A 70 -5.55 -12.96 13.37
CA ARG A 70 -6.91 -12.81 13.92
C ARG A 70 -7.04 -13.33 15.37
N ARG A 71 -6.24 -14.32 15.75
CA ARG A 71 -6.20 -14.81 17.17
C ARG A 71 -5.47 -13.86 18.11
N LYS A 72 -4.61 -12.99 17.59
CA LYS A 72 -3.79 -12.06 18.38
C LYS A 72 -4.40 -10.69 18.51
N PHE A 73 -5.10 -10.23 17.48
CA PHE A 73 -5.70 -8.90 17.43
C PHE A 73 -7.21 -8.96 17.57
N GLY A 74 -7.80 -7.90 18.13
CA GLY A 74 -9.25 -7.79 18.32
C GLY A 74 -10.01 -7.82 17.00
N ALA A 75 -9.40 -7.27 15.93
CA ALA A 75 -9.85 -7.40 14.55
C ALA A 75 -8.65 -7.39 13.60
N VAL A 76 -8.85 -7.93 12.39
CA VAL A 76 -7.89 -7.84 11.28
C VAL A 76 -8.65 -7.35 10.05
N SER A 77 -8.14 -6.32 9.39
CA SER A 77 -8.65 -5.83 8.11
C SER A 77 -7.61 -6.03 7.03
N PHE A 78 -8.03 -6.56 5.87
CA PHE A 78 -7.14 -7.02 4.82
C PHE A 78 -7.59 -6.54 3.45
N THR A 79 -6.64 -6.15 2.61
CA THR A 79 -6.79 -6.01 1.16
C THR A 79 -5.68 -6.80 0.47
N PRO A 80 -5.96 -7.55 -0.61
CA PRO A 80 -4.92 -8.32 -1.28
C PRO A 80 -3.94 -7.41 -2.06
N GLY A 81 -2.67 -7.82 -2.09
CA GLY A 81 -1.65 -7.30 -2.96
C GLY A 81 -1.48 -8.14 -4.23
N ASN A 82 -0.43 -7.83 -5.01
CA ASN A 82 -0.17 -8.56 -6.25
C ASN A 82 0.25 -10.00 -6.00
N HIS A 83 1.07 -10.29 -5.00
CA HIS A 83 1.46 -11.65 -4.67
C HIS A 83 0.26 -12.50 -4.26
N ASP A 84 -0.69 -11.96 -3.53
CA ASP A 84 -1.90 -12.67 -3.12
C ASP A 84 -2.77 -13.07 -4.32
N LEU A 85 -2.64 -12.36 -5.47
CA LEU A 85 -3.39 -12.62 -6.71
C LEU A 85 -2.58 -13.36 -7.79
N TRP A 86 -1.31 -13.69 -7.56
CA TRP A 86 -0.55 -14.56 -8.46
C TRP A 86 -1.16 -15.95 -8.51
N ILE A 87 -1.24 -16.52 -9.73
CA ILE A 87 -1.88 -17.81 -9.96
C ILE A 87 -1.06 -18.94 -9.36
N GLU A 88 -1.77 -19.81 -8.66
CA GLU A 88 -1.33 -21.10 -8.17
C GLU A 88 -2.24 -22.22 -8.67
N HIS A 89 -1.91 -23.47 -8.38
CA HIS A 89 -2.74 -24.61 -8.74
C HIS A 89 -4.15 -24.49 -8.16
N GLY A 90 -5.17 -24.70 -8.99
CA GLY A 90 -6.58 -24.64 -8.60
C GLY A 90 -7.33 -23.37 -9.00
N PHE A 91 -6.63 -22.40 -9.62
CA PHE A 91 -7.24 -21.19 -10.17
C PHE A 91 -6.89 -21.01 -11.64
N ASP A 92 -7.88 -20.70 -12.45
CA ASP A 92 -7.69 -20.43 -13.88
C ASP A 92 -7.24 -18.97 -14.12
N ASN A 93 -7.65 -18.05 -13.24
CA ASN A 93 -7.36 -16.62 -13.35
C ASN A 93 -7.38 -15.91 -11.98
N SER A 94 -6.83 -14.69 -11.95
CA SER A 94 -6.69 -13.86 -10.74
C SER A 94 -8.04 -13.38 -10.18
N ILE A 95 -9.09 -13.30 -11.00
CA ILE A 95 -10.44 -12.96 -10.53
C ILE A 95 -11.01 -14.07 -9.64
N GLU A 96 -10.89 -15.32 -10.07
CA GLU A 96 -11.32 -16.47 -9.26
C GLU A 96 -10.59 -16.53 -7.94
N LYS A 97 -9.27 -16.27 -7.96
CA LYS A 97 -8.46 -16.21 -6.75
C LYS A 97 -8.90 -15.07 -5.83
N LEU A 98 -9.16 -13.88 -6.37
CA LEU A 98 -9.68 -12.75 -5.60
C LEU A 98 -10.99 -13.10 -4.90
N VAL A 99 -11.94 -13.69 -5.63
CA VAL A 99 -13.23 -14.14 -5.05
C VAL A 99 -13.01 -15.17 -3.94
N ALA A 100 -12.11 -16.13 -4.16
CA ALA A 100 -11.78 -17.16 -3.16
C ALA A 100 -11.13 -16.54 -1.91
N LEU A 101 -10.27 -15.54 -2.05
CA LEU A 101 -9.66 -14.83 -0.93
C LEU A 101 -10.68 -14.03 -0.12
N LEU A 102 -11.64 -13.35 -0.77
CA LEU A 102 -12.70 -12.63 -0.08
C LEU A 102 -13.59 -13.58 0.73
N LYS A 103 -13.98 -14.75 0.15
CA LYS A 103 -14.70 -15.80 0.87
C LYS A 103 -13.88 -16.40 2.02
N LEU A 104 -12.60 -16.64 1.80
CA LEU A 104 -11.67 -17.08 2.84
C LEU A 104 -11.65 -16.12 4.03
N CYS A 105 -11.60 -14.82 3.77
CA CYS A 105 -11.65 -13.81 4.82
C CYS A 105 -12.96 -13.86 5.61
N ASP A 106 -14.11 -14.05 4.93
CA ASP A 106 -15.40 -14.24 5.59
C ASP A 106 -15.40 -15.47 6.51
N ASP A 107 -14.84 -16.60 6.04
CA ASP A 107 -14.77 -17.85 6.81
C ASP A 107 -13.95 -17.73 8.10
N ILE A 108 -12.98 -16.82 8.15
CA ILE A 108 -12.05 -16.67 9.28
C ILE A 108 -12.20 -15.35 10.04
N ASP A 109 -13.28 -14.61 9.79
CA ASP A 109 -13.60 -13.33 10.45
C ASP A 109 -12.50 -12.28 10.28
N VAL A 110 -12.02 -12.11 9.03
CA VAL A 110 -11.11 -11.05 8.60
C VAL A 110 -11.91 -10.05 7.76
N GLU A 111 -11.79 -8.78 8.10
CA GLU A 111 -12.58 -7.73 7.47
C GLU A 111 -12.00 -7.33 6.10
N THR A 112 -12.86 -7.31 5.10
CA THR A 112 -12.57 -6.83 3.73
C THR A 112 -13.55 -5.75 3.29
N GLY A 113 -14.21 -5.11 4.25
CA GLY A 113 -15.13 -4.01 4.08
C GLY A 113 -14.94 -2.94 5.15
N PRO A 114 -15.76 -1.87 5.13
CA PRO A 114 -15.63 -0.76 6.06
C PRO A 114 -15.90 -1.20 7.50
N VAL A 115 -15.07 -0.71 8.42
CA VAL A 115 -15.22 -0.93 9.86
C VAL A 115 -15.21 0.42 10.57
N ARG A 116 -16.18 0.66 11.45
CA ARG A 116 -16.14 1.76 12.38
C ARG A 116 -15.66 1.26 13.72
N ILE A 117 -14.56 1.81 14.20
CA ILE A 117 -13.96 1.47 15.49
C ILE A 117 -14.07 2.64 16.47
N GLY A 118 -13.79 2.40 17.75
CA GLY A 118 -13.89 3.40 18.79
C GLY A 118 -15.32 3.68 19.24
N ASP A 119 -15.47 4.58 20.21
CA ASP A 119 -16.78 4.98 20.72
C ASP A 119 -17.50 5.94 19.75
N THR A 120 -18.70 6.37 20.14
CA THR A 120 -19.52 7.26 19.31
C THR A 120 -18.97 8.67 19.19
N SER A 121 -18.13 9.11 20.13
CA SER A 121 -17.61 10.47 20.18
C SER A 121 -16.22 10.63 19.58
N LYS A 122 -15.44 9.54 19.57
CA LYS A 122 -14.04 9.48 19.12
C LYS A 122 -13.79 8.21 18.30
N GLY A 123 -14.50 8.08 17.20
CA GLY A 123 -14.36 6.90 16.34
C GLY A 123 -13.51 7.17 15.12
N LEU A 124 -13.18 6.09 14.42
CA LEU A 124 -12.47 6.09 13.14
C LEU A 124 -13.15 5.14 12.20
N TRP A 125 -13.32 5.54 10.95
CA TRP A 125 -13.65 4.67 9.85
C TRP A 125 -12.38 4.07 9.23
N VAL A 126 -12.32 2.76 9.07
CA VAL A 126 -11.23 2.05 8.40
C VAL A 126 -11.80 1.32 7.21
N THR A 127 -11.31 1.63 6.00
CA THR A 127 -11.87 1.11 4.75
C THR A 127 -10.78 0.53 3.84
N PRO A 128 -10.80 -0.79 3.58
CA PRO A 128 -9.94 -1.42 2.58
C PRO A 128 -10.38 -1.04 1.16
N LEU A 129 -9.42 -0.79 0.28
CA LEU A 129 -9.62 -0.55 -1.14
C LEU A 129 -8.88 -1.63 -1.94
N LEU A 130 -9.59 -2.34 -2.79
CA LEU A 130 -8.96 -3.18 -3.80
C LEU A 130 -8.23 -2.29 -4.80
N SER A 131 -7.08 -2.73 -5.25
CA SER A 131 -6.25 -1.97 -6.19
C SER A 131 -5.46 -2.89 -7.11
N TRP A 132 -5.09 -2.37 -8.29
CA TRP A 132 -4.14 -2.98 -9.22
C TRP A 132 -3.38 -1.88 -9.94
N HIS A 133 -2.12 -2.11 -10.25
CA HIS A 133 -1.29 -1.15 -10.99
C HIS A 133 -1.69 -1.03 -12.46
N HIS A 134 -1.31 0.08 -13.09
CA HIS A 134 -1.41 0.29 -14.53
C HIS A 134 -0.25 1.13 -15.06
N GLN A 135 0.17 0.87 -16.32
CA GLN A 135 1.37 1.52 -16.84
C GLN A 135 1.24 3.03 -17.02
N SER A 136 0.04 3.53 -17.31
CA SER A 136 -0.26 4.97 -17.43
C SER A 136 -0.29 5.72 -16.08
N PHE A 137 -0.07 5.02 -14.96
CA PHE A 137 0.21 5.64 -13.66
C PHE A 137 1.51 6.46 -13.68
N ASP A 138 2.51 5.97 -14.42
CA ASP A 138 3.78 6.66 -14.62
C ASP A 138 3.60 7.78 -15.66
N THR A 139 3.36 9.00 -15.16
CA THR A 139 3.22 10.22 -15.97
C THR A 139 4.51 11.00 -16.13
N GLU A 140 5.59 10.60 -15.44
CA GLU A 140 6.89 11.26 -15.54
C GLU A 140 7.59 10.90 -16.85
N PRO A 141 8.44 11.80 -17.40
CA PRO A 141 9.24 11.53 -18.60
C PRO A 141 10.06 10.25 -18.46
N ASP A 142 10.21 9.50 -19.55
CA ASP A 142 11.10 8.34 -19.57
C ASP A 142 12.57 8.76 -19.46
N ILE A 143 13.38 7.96 -18.77
CA ILE A 143 14.83 8.21 -18.65
C ILE A 143 15.49 8.06 -20.01
N ASP A 144 16.48 8.94 -20.32
CA ASP A 144 17.23 8.88 -21.56
C ASP A 144 18.06 7.58 -21.64
N PRO A 145 17.79 6.71 -22.63
CA PRO A 145 18.55 5.47 -22.80
C PRO A 145 20.06 5.67 -22.97
N LYS A 146 20.51 6.87 -23.41
CA LYS A 146 21.94 7.18 -23.52
C LYS A 146 22.63 7.24 -22.16
N CYS A 147 21.88 7.62 -21.11
CA CYS A 147 22.43 7.70 -19.75
C CYS A 147 22.43 6.34 -19.06
N TRP A 148 21.44 5.49 -19.38
CA TRP A 148 21.26 4.18 -18.73
C TRP A 148 21.80 3.00 -19.53
N GLY A 149 21.85 3.12 -20.84
CA GLY A 149 22.02 2.00 -21.75
C GLY A 149 20.68 1.32 -22.09
N ARG A 150 20.62 -0.01 -22.11
CA ARG A 150 19.39 -0.72 -22.42
C ARG A 150 18.48 -0.82 -21.16
N ILE A 151 17.40 -0.07 -21.14
CA ILE A 151 16.37 -0.15 -20.10
C ILE A 151 15.42 -1.30 -20.46
N PRO A 152 15.26 -2.33 -19.58
CA PRO A 152 14.28 -3.38 -19.81
C PRO A 152 12.86 -2.83 -19.67
N SER A 153 11.91 -3.39 -20.43
CA SER A 153 10.49 -3.04 -20.23
C SER A 153 9.97 -3.61 -18.90
N VAL A 154 8.97 -2.96 -18.33
CA VAL A 154 8.38 -3.34 -17.04
C VAL A 154 7.83 -4.77 -17.04
N GLU A 155 7.28 -5.25 -18.17
CA GLU A 155 6.74 -6.61 -18.30
C GLU A 155 7.81 -7.71 -18.19
N LYS A 156 9.08 -7.35 -18.45
CA LYS A 156 10.22 -8.26 -18.26
C LYS A 156 10.73 -8.27 -16.84
N LEU A 157 10.60 -7.14 -16.14
CA LEU A 157 11.11 -6.96 -14.78
C LEU A 157 10.13 -7.48 -13.74
N VAL A 158 8.85 -7.11 -13.86
CA VAL A 158 7.84 -7.36 -12.83
C VAL A 158 7.15 -8.70 -13.05
N ALA A 159 7.11 -9.50 -12.01
CA ALA A 159 6.56 -10.85 -12.06
C ALA A 159 5.03 -10.88 -12.32
N ASP A 160 4.31 -9.82 -11.99
CA ASP A 160 2.87 -9.70 -12.13
C ASP A 160 2.39 -9.97 -13.56
N PHE A 161 3.15 -9.50 -14.56
CA PHE A 161 2.83 -9.73 -15.97
C PHE A 161 2.92 -11.19 -16.42
N ARG A 162 3.50 -12.05 -15.60
CA ARG A 162 3.65 -13.49 -15.87
C ARG A 162 2.88 -14.36 -14.88
N ARG A 163 2.72 -13.91 -13.64
CA ARG A 163 2.14 -14.69 -12.55
C ARG A 163 0.68 -14.33 -12.25
N ALA A 164 0.25 -13.10 -12.51
CA ALA A 164 -1.17 -12.77 -12.52
C ALA A 164 -1.78 -13.06 -13.90
N ARG A 165 -2.99 -13.59 -13.93
CA ARG A 165 -3.70 -13.91 -15.16
C ARG A 165 -5.07 -13.28 -15.15
N TRP A 166 -5.31 -12.40 -16.11
CA TRP A 166 -6.57 -11.68 -16.27
C TRP A 166 -7.30 -12.19 -17.50
N PRO A 167 -8.60 -12.54 -17.42
CA PRO A 167 -9.36 -12.98 -18.57
C PRO A 167 -9.65 -11.81 -19.53
N GLU A 168 -9.69 -12.09 -20.82
CA GLU A 168 -10.09 -11.12 -21.83
C GLU A 168 -11.46 -10.47 -21.51
N PRO A 169 -11.65 -9.16 -21.72
CA PRO A 169 -10.72 -8.22 -22.38
C PRO A 169 -9.71 -7.50 -21.45
N LEU A 170 -9.53 -7.95 -20.20
CA LEU A 170 -8.66 -7.29 -19.23
C LEU A 170 -7.18 -7.56 -19.57
N SER A 171 -6.36 -6.51 -19.54
CA SER A 171 -4.94 -6.56 -19.83
C SER A 171 -4.12 -5.82 -18.77
N PRO A 172 -3.06 -6.45 -18.19
CA PRO A 172 -2.17 -5.73 -17.27
C PRO A 172 -1.23 -4.74 -17.99
N ARG A 173 -1.32 -4.62 -19.34
CA ARG A 173 -0.52 -3.69 -20.13
C ARG A 173 -1.17 -2.33 -20.34
N ASP A 174 -2.45 -2.23 -20.01
CA ASP A 174 -3.23 -0.99 -20.02
C ASP A 174 -3.88 -0.78 -18.65
N ASP A 175 -4.83 0.11 -18.54
CA ASP A 175 -5.53 0.42 -17.30
C ASP A 175 -6.80 -0.40 -17.06
N SER A 176 -7.14 -1.33 -17.97
CA SER A 176 -8.40 -2.08 -17.91
C SER A 176 -8.55 -2.92 -16.65
N VAL A 177 -7.46 -3.53 -16.16
CA VAL A 177 -7.46 -4.28 -14.89
C VAL A 177 -7.69 -3.32 -13.72
N ALA A 178 -6.95 -2.22 -13.65
CA ALA A 178 -7.06 -1.25 -12.56
C ALA A 178 -8.45 -0.61 -12.51
N CYS A 179 -8.99 -0.23 -13.66
CA CYS A 179 -10.35 0.29 -13.80
C CYS A 179 -11.40 -0.74 -13.39
N TRP A 180 -11.24 -1.99 -13.82
CA TRP A 180 -12.15 -3.08 -13.43
C TRP A 180 -12.12 -3.33 -11.92
N VAL A 181 -10.93 -3.38 -11.31
CA VAL A 181 -10.77 -3.56 -9.85
C VAL A 181 -11.41 -2.39 -9.10
N ASP A 182 -11.26 -1.16 -9.58
CA ASP A 182 -11.93 0.00 -8.99
C ASP A 182 -13.46 -0.11 -9.08
N GLY A 183 -14.01 -0.59 -10.19
CA GLY A 183 -15.43 -0.89 -10.32
C GLY A 183 -15.92 -2.01 -9.37
N ILE A 184 -15.04 -2.92 -8.94
CA ILE A 184 -15.37 -3.90 -7.90
C ILE A 184 -15.46 -3.24 -6.53
N ASN A 185 -14.68 -2.20 -6.25
CA ASN A 185 -14.86 -1.42 -5.01
C ASN A 185 -16.27 -0.81 -4.93
N ASP A 186 -16.83 -0.29 -6.04
CA ASP A 186 -18.22 0.20 -6.06
C ASP A 186 -19.22 -0.90 -5.70
N TYR A 187 -19.00 -2.11 -6.22
CA TYR A 187 -19.88 -3.24 -5.92
C TYR A 187 -19.77 -3.72 -4.47
N ILE A 188 -18.52 -3.81 -3.94
CA ILE A 188 -18.27 -4.34 -2.58
C ILE A 188 -18.65 -3.33 -1.51
N LEU A 189 -18.27 -2.07 -1.69
CA LEU A 189 -18.45 -1.03 -0.68
C LEU A 189 -19.84 -0.40 -0.75
N GLY A 190 -20.45 -0.36 -1.94
CA GLY A 190 -21.70 0.37 -2.16
C GLY A 190 -21.55 1.88 -1.94
N ASP A 191 -22.66 2.55 -1.76
CA ASP A 191 -22.69 3.97 -1.39
C ASP A 191 -22.48 4.11 0.13
N LEU A 192 -21.29 4.55 0.51
CA LEU A 192 -20.91 4.79 1.91
C LEU A 192 -21.12 6.24 2.36
N SER A 193 -21.51 7.14 1.47
CA SER A 193 -21.61 8.58 1.76
C SER A 193 -22.56 8.89 2.91
N GLU A 194 -23.70 8.23 2.96
CA GLU A 194 -24.65 8.40 4.06
C GLU A 194 -24.19 7.72 5.35
N THR A 195 -23.54 6.55 5.23
CA THR A 195 -23.15 5.73 6.39
C THR A 195 -21.94 6.31 7.12
N MET A 196 -20.96 6.86 6.37
CA MET A 196 -19.71 7.40 6.91
C MET A 196 -19.78 8.90 7.19
N ASN A 197 -20.97 9.47 7.28
CA ASN A 197 -21.21 10.90 7.51
C ASN A 197 -21.47 11.23 8.99
N ASP A 198 -20.78 10.54 9.90
CA ASP A 198 -20.91 10.77 11.35
C ASP A 198 -19.87 11.77 11.92
N GLY A 199 -19.09 12.42 11.04
CA GLY A 199 -18.03 13.34 11.41
C GLY A 199 -16.74 12.68 11.90
N SER A 200 -16.69 11.34 11.93
CA SER A 200 -15.46 10.62 12.28
C SER A 200 -14.44 10.69 11.13
N PRO A 201 -13.14 10.79 11.43
CA PRO A 201 -12.11 10.71 10.40
C PRO A 201 -12.15 9.37 9.65
N ILE A 202 -11.64 9.38 8.43
CA ILE A 202 -11.61 8.21 7.55
C ILE A 202 -10.15 7.85 7.24
N LEU A 203 -9.79 6.62 7.56
CA LEU A 203 -8.55 5.98 7.16
C LEU A 203 -8.88 4.96 6.07
N THR A 204 -8.26 5.11 4.91
CA THR A 204 -8.32 4.12 3.83
C THR A 204 -7.01 3.38 3.72
N PHE A 205 -7.03 2.19 3.12
CA PHE A 205 -5.79 1.49 2.80
C PHE A 205 -5.94 0.66 1.52
N SER A 206 -4.85 0.58 0.77
CA SER A 206 -4.71 -0.23 -0.44
C SER A 206 -3.35 -0.91 -0.45
N HIS A 207 -3.10 -1.77 -1.44
CA HIS A 207 -1.74 -2.30 -1.62
C HIS A 207 -0.89 -1.41 -2.52
N PHE A 208 -1.41 -1.04 -3.69
CA PHE A 208 -0.69 -0.20 -4.65
C PHE A 208 -0.72 1.28 -4.29
N LEU A 209 0.31 2.01 -4.71
CA LEU A 209 0.47 3.44 -4.43
C LEU A 209 -0.65 4.28 -5.10
N PRO A 210 -1.21 5.26 -4.39
CA PRO A 210 -2.16 6.21 -4.99
C PRO A 210 -1.47 7.33 -5.79
N ARG A 211 -0.22 7.68 -5.46
CA ARG A 211 0.51 8.83 -6.01
C ARG A 211 1.98 8.49 -6.33
N LEU A 212 2.53 9.03 -7.42
CA LEU A 212 3.94 8.86 -7.79
C LEU A 212 4.91 9.48 -6.79
N GLU A 213 4.51 10.56 -6.12
CA GLU A 213 5.34 11.26 -5.13
C GLU A 213 5.65 10.40 -3.89
N LEU A 214 4.92 9.31 -3.71
CA LEU A 214 5.13 8.34 -2.62
C LEU A 214 6.20 7.29 -2.94
N ASN A 215 7.01 7.57 -3.96
CA ASN A 215 8.11 6.73 -4.42
C ASN A 215 9.26 7.62 -4.87
N PRO A 216 10.53 7.19 -4.74
CA PRO A 216 11.64 7.92 -5.31
C PRO A 216 11.45 8.16 -6.81
N GLU A 217 11.98 9.28 -7.33
CA GLU A 217 11.98 9.52 -8.76
C GLU A 217 12.69 8.39 -9.52
N LYS A 218 12.19 8.09 -10.70
CA LYS A 218 12.68 6.95 -11.51
C LYS A 218 14.18 7.02 -11.82
N ARG A 219 14.79 8.20 -11.88
CA ARG A 219 16.25 8.38 -12.09
C ARG A 219 17.11 7.85 -10.93
N TYR A 220 16.50 7.63 -9.75
CA TYR A 220 17.17 7.04 -8.59
C TYR A 220 16.87 5.54 -8.45
N MET A 221 15.97 5.01 -9.26
CA MET A 221 15.59 3.61 -9.22
C MET A 221 16.60 2.73 -9.96
N ASN A 222 16.77 1.47 -9.50
CA ASN A 222 17.60 0.48 -10.21
C ASN A 222 17.10 0.22 -11.64
N TYR A 223 15.78 0.31 -11.83
CA TYR A 223 15.13 0.17 -13.13
C TYR A 223 14.04 1.24 -13.23
N PRO A 224 14.26 2.28 -14.04
CA PRO A 224 13.33 3.41 -14.16
C PRO A 224 11.90 3.03 -14.57
N THR A 225 11.76 1.93 -15.31
CA THR A 225 10.46 1.45 -15.79
C THR A 225 9.60 0.80 -14.69
N LEU A 226 10.14 0.58 -13.48
CA LEU A 226 9.35 0.02 -12.37
C LEU A 226 8.17 0.89 -11.99
N ASN A 227 8.26 2.22 -12.15
CA ASN A 227 7.16 3.14 -11.85
C ASN A 227 5.87 2.82 -12.65
N LYS A 228 5.99 2.10 -13.76
CA LYS A 228 4.85 1.64 -14.59
C LYS A 228 4.06 0.47 -13.97
N ALA A 229 4.49 -0.03 -12.81
CA ALA A 229 3.82 -1.16 -12.14
C ALA A 229 3.70 -0.97 -10.62
N ILE A 230 3.73 0.27 -10.11
CA ILE A 230 3.71 0.49 -8.65
C ILE A 230 2.40 1.05 -8.12
N GLY A 231 1.55 1.64 -8.96
CA GLY A 231 0.41 2.38 -8.42
C GLY A 231 -0.79 2.52 -9.37
N SER A 232 -1.80 3.19 -8.87
CA SER A 232 -3.06 3.40 -9.56
C SER A 232 -3.70 4.75 -9.21
N VAL A 233 -3.98 5.55 -10.23
CA VAL A 233 -4.71 6.83 -10.07
C VAL A 233 -6.15 6.61 -9.58
N TYR A 234 -6.72 5.43 -9.78
CA TYR A 234 -8.06 5.09 -9.30
C TYR A 234 -8.12 5.08 -7.78
N VAL A 235 -7.04 4.63 -7.10
CA VAL A 235 -6.96 4.65 -5.64
C VAL A 235 -7.02 6.08 -5.12
N GLU A 236 -6.22 7.00 -5.68
CA GLU A 236 -6.23 8.42 -5.29
C GLU A 236 -7.61 9.04 -5.46
N ARG A 237 -8.23 8.84 -6.62
CA ARG A 237 -9.59 9.36 -6.89
C ARG A 237 -10.60 8.87 -5.86
N ARG A 238 -10.52 7.59 -5.49
CA ARG A 238 -11.46 6.98 -4.56
C ARG A 238 -11.27 7.48 -3.13
N LEU A 239 -10.05 7.49 -2.62
CA LEU A 239 -9.79 7.98 -1.27
C LEU A 239 -10.17 9.46 -1.10
N ARG A 240 -9.99 10.29 -2.15
CA ARG A 240 -10.44 11.67 -2.17
C ARG A 240 -11.96 11.79 -2.19
N ALA A 241 -12.63 10.98 -3.00
CA ALA A 241 -14.10 10.95 -3.03
C ALA A 241 -14.70 10.51 -1.69
N MET A 242 -13.98 9.70 -0.91
CA MET A 242 -14.35 9.30 0.44
C MET A 242 -13.96 10.32 1.51
N ASN A 243 -13.30 11.42 1.16
CA ASN A 243 -12.75 12.40 2.10
C ASN A 243 -11.81 11.77 3.14
N SER A 244 -10.97 10.81 2.71
CA SER A 244 -9.98 10.17 3.57
C SER A 244 -8.93 11.17 4.03
N SER A 245 -8.61 11.18 5.32
CA SER A 245 -7.54 12.01 5.90
C SER A 245 -6.20 11.28 6.02
N PHE A 246 -6.25 9.94 6.02
CA PHE A 246 -5.08 9.07 6.19
C PHE A 246 -5.16 7.87 5.26
N HIS A 247 -4.08 7.55 4.55
CA HIS A 247 -4.04 6.42 3.65
C HIS A 247 -2.80 5.55 3.87
N ILE A 248 -3.02 4.24 3.99
CA ILE A 248 -1.94 3.26 4.14
C ILE A 248 -1.78 2.50 2.82
N PHE A 249 -0.52 2.24 2.44
CA PHE A 249 -0.20 1.50 1.23
C PHE A 249 1.00 0.56 1.43
N GLY A 250 1.34 -0.26 0.43
CA GLY A 250 2.41 -1.24 0.43
C GLY A 250 3.23 -1.24 -0.86
N HIS A 251 3.60 -2.43 -1.31
CA HIS A 251 4.13 -2.81 -2.62
C HIS A 251 5.61 -2.48 -2.87
N THR A 252 6.05 -1.25 -2.67
CA THR A 252 7.42 -0.84 -3.08
C THR A 252 8.50 -1.22 -2.08
N HIS A 253 8.14 -1.70 -0.90
CA HIS A 253 9.04 -2.01 0.21
C HIS A 253 9.87 -0.82 0.71
N PHE A 254 9.50 0.40 0.33
CA PHE A 254 10.09 1.61 0.87
C PHE A 254 9.29 2.07 2.10
N GLY A 255 9.93 2.30 3.22
CA GLY A 255 9.26 2.99 4.32
C GLY A 255 8.96 4.42 3.89
N TRP A 256 7.69 4.86 3.99
CA TRP A 256 7.25 6.17 3.52
C TRP A 256 6.25 6.79 4.49
N ASP A 257 6.39 8.09 4.74
CA ASP A 257 5.45 8.90 5.48
C ASP A 257 5.47 10.31 4.88
N ALA A 258 4.39 10.74 4.27
CA ALA A 258 4.29 12.05 3.66
C ALA A 258 2.86 12.56 3.70
N GLU A 259 2.70 13.85 3.92
CA GLU A 259 1.45 14.55 3.77
C GLU A 259 1.43 15.29 2.43
N LEU A 260 0.42 15.04 1.60
CA LEU A 260 0.32 15.62 0.27
C LEU A 260 -1.01 16.35 0.08
N PRO A 261 -0.98 17.53 -0.57
CA PRO A 261 -2.18 18.23 -0.98
C PRO A 261 -2.91 17.46 -2.10
N PRO A 262 -4.12 17.86 -2.45
CA PRO A 262 -4.80 17.34 -3.62
C PRO A 262 -3.93 17.46 -4.88
N ASP A 263 -4.04 16.48 -5.77
CA ASP A 263 -3.40 16.55 -7.08
C ASP A 263 -4.11 17.61 -7.94
N ASN A 264 -3.40 18.70 -8.25
CA ASN A 264 -3.92 19.78 -9.09
C ASN A 264 -4.21 19.32 -10.56
N ALA A 265 -3.71 18.14 -10.93
CA ALA A 265 -3.94 17.55 -12.26
C ALA A 265 -5.22 16.70 -12.33
N ALA A 266 -5.84 16.35 -11.21
CA ALA A 266 -7.10 15.61 -11.21
C ALA A 266 -8.27 16.56 -11.60
N PRO A 267 -9.02 16.29 -12.68
CA PRO A 267 -10.17 17.11 -13.01
C PRO A 267 -11.23 16.97 -11.91
N THR A 268 -11.40 18.01 -11.11
CA THR A 268 -12.55 18.13 -10.23
C THR A 268 -13.79 18.18 -11.11
N GLN A 269 -14.58 17.11 -11.14
CA GLN A 269 -15.92 17.13 -11.73
C GLN A 269 -16.83 17.97 -10.83
N SER A 270 -16.61 19.28 -10.79
CA SER A 270 -17.58 20.20 -10.22
C SER A 270 -18.55 20.66 -11.32
N SER A 271 -19.60 19.88 -11.54
CA SER A 271 -20.79 20.36 -12.22
C SER A 271 -21.77 20.89 -11.19
N SER A 272 -21.45 21.99 -10.56
CA SER A 272 -22.47 22.80 -9.88
C SER A 272 -22.05 24.27 -9.90
N SER A 273 -22.88 25.09 -10.52
CA SER A 273 -22.83 26.54 -10.54
C SER A 273 -23.33 27.12 -9.20
N SER A 274 -22.68 26.81 -8.09
CA SER A 274 -22.93 27.46 -6.81
C SER A 274 -21.71 28.27 -6.41
N ASN A 275 -21.90 29.57 -6.17
CA ASN A 275 -20.91 30.53 -5.66
C ASN A 275 -20.60 30.31 -4.17
N GLU A 276 -20.61 29.10 -3.69
CA GLU A 276 -20.13 28.81 -2.33
C GLU A 276 -18.61 28.73 -2.33
N PRO A 277 -17.92 29.25 -1.29
CA PRO A 277 -16.48 29.09 -1.15
C PRO A 277 -16.19 27.59 -1.13
N LEU A 278 -15.32 27.12 -2.03
CA LEU A 278 -14.82 25.76 -2.00
C LEU A 278 -14.16 25.54 -0.63
N GLU A 279 -14.69 24.59 0.14
CA GLU A 279 -14.01 24.13 1.36
C GLU A 279 -12.57 23.79 0.99
N PRO A 280 -11.58 24.17 1.82
CA PRO A 280 -10.19 23.86 1.54
C PRO A 280 -10.03 22.34 1.44
N VAL A 281 -9.62 21.86 0.28
CA VAL A 281 -9.43 20.43 0.07
C VAL A 281 -8.33 19.95 0.99
N GLN A 282 -8.66 19.01 1.87
CA GLN A 282 -7.80 18.53 2.92
C GLN A 282 -6.58 17.78 2.38
N ASN A 283 -5.40 18.03 2.98
CA ASN A 283 -4.23 17.18 2.79
C ASN A 283 -4.56 15.76 3.25
N VAL A 284 -3.90 14.80 2.62
CA VAL A 284 -3.94 13.40 3.05
C VAL A 284 -2.55 12.98 3.47
N ARG A 285 -2.46 12.30 4.62
CA ARG A 285 -1.23 11.67 5.06
C ARG A 285 -1.16 10.24 4.52
N TYR A 286 -0.06 9.91 3.87
CA TYR A 286 0.21 8.62 3.24
C TYR A 286 1.34 7.91 3.96
N VAL A 287 1.10 6.66 4.39
CA VAL A 287 2.09 5.90 5.16
C VAL A 287 2.25 4.49 4.61
N GLN A 288 3.51 4.06 4.43
CA GLN A 288 3.87 2.69 4.11
C GLN A 288 4.55 2.03 5.28
N CYS A 289 3.86 1.05 5.90
CA CYS A 289 4.33 0.29 7.07
C CYS A 289 4.75 -1.12 6.65
N VAL A 290 5.89 -1.27 6.00
CA VAL A 290 6.28 -2.51 5.33
C VAL A 290 7.12 -3.44 6.21
N LEU A 291 6.83 -4.75 6.23
CA LEU A 291 7.74 -5.77 6.77
C LEU A 291 8.81 -6.14 5.75
N ALA A 292 8.45 -6.43 4.51
CA ALA A 292 9.26 -6.83 3.38
C ALA A 292 10.01 -8.17 3.53
N TYR A 293 10.90 -8.48 2.60
CA TYR A 293 11.64 -9.74 2.62
C TYR A 293 12.69 -9.80 3.74
N PRO A 294 13.00 -10.97 4.32
CA PRO A 294 13.98 -11.10 5.39
C PRO A 294 15.36 -10.53 5.06
N LYS A 295 15.78 -10.64 3.80
CA LYS A 295 17.05 -10.05 3.35
C LYS A 295 17.08 -8.52 3.43
N GLU A 296 15.93 -7.87 3.35
CA GLU A 296 15.82 -6.42 3.42
C GLU A 296 15.88 -5.92 4.85
N TRP A 297 15.60 -6.78 5.83
CA TRP A 297 15.72 -6.43 7.26
C TRP A 297 17.16 -6.05 7.64
N GLU A 298 18.16 -6.77 7.11
CA GLU A 298 19.57 -6.51 7.40
C GLU A 298 20.01 -5.08 7.01
N PHE A 299 19.35 -4.52 5.98
CA PHE A 299 19.63 -3.17 5.51
C PHE A 299 18.87 -2.12 6.30
N ARG A 300 17.67 -2.43 6.76
CA ARG A 300 16.83 -1.52 7.54
C ARG A 300 17.33 -1.27 8.94
N SER A 301 18.00 -2.22 9.55
CA SER A 301 18.62 -2.04 10.88
C SER A 301 19.64 -0.89 10.92
N ARG A 302 20.10 -0.46 9.74
CA ARG A 302 21.02 0.68 9.57
C ARG A 302 20.35 1.94 9.02
N SER A 303 19.13 1.84 8.59
CA SER A 303 18.31 2.92 8.11
C SER A 303 17.08 2.96 8.99
N LEU A 304 16.93 3.97 9.80
CA LEU A 304 15.76 4.20 10.63
C LEU A 304 14.50 4.05 9.79
N SER A 305 13.96 2.86 9.73
CA SER A 305 12.69 2.62 9.07
C SER A 305 11.59 2.88 10.06
N VAL A 306 10.54 3.46 9.56
CA VAL A 306 9.30 3.77 10.24
C VAL A 306 8.98 2.70 11.27
N GLY A 307 9.08 3.03 12.54
CA GLY A 307 8.53 2.36 13.72
C GLY A 307 8.33 0.85 13.74
N THR A 308 8.81 0.12 12.71
CA THR A 308 8.68 -1.33 12.61
C THR A 308 9.75 -2.08 13.38
N MET A 309 10.83 -1.39 13.78
CA MET A 309 11.88 -1.95 14.64
C MET A 309 11.98 -1.20 15.94
N SER A 310 11.86 -1.90 17.05
CA SER A 310 12.55 -1.51 18.28
C SER A 310 13.80 -2.37 18.43
N GLU A 311 14.92 -1.79 18.84
CA GLU A 311 16.17 -2.52 19.13
C GLU A 311 15.96 -3.64 20.15
N GLU A 312 14.93 -3.52 20.98
CA GLU A 312 14.63 -4.43 22.09
C GLU A 312 13.66 -5.57 21.71
N TYR A 313 12.78 -5.41 20.71
CA TYR A 313 11.66 -6.34 20.45
C TYR A 313 11.48 -6.80 19.02
N GLY A 314 12.34 -6.39 18.09
CA GLY A 314 12.21 -6.75 16.68
C GLY A 314 11.13 -5.93 15.92
N TYR A 315 10.72 -6.40 14.75
CA TYR A 315 9.73 -5.73 13.91
C TYR A 315 8.32 -5.81 14.50
N HIS A 316 7.62 -4.68 14.60
CA HIS A 316 6.24 -4.63 15.05
C HIS A 316 5.36 -3.84 14.07
N PRO A 317 4.07 -4.19 13.95
CA PRO A 317 3.11 -3.35 13.23
C PRO A 317 3.07 -1.94 13.82
N VAL A 318 3.10 -0.93 12.94
CA VAL A 318 3.13 0.49 13.35
C VAL A 318 1.77 0.92 13.88
N CYS A 319 1.73 1.61 15.01
CA CYS A 319 0.50 2.23 15.51
C CYS A 319 0.22 3.50 14.70
N VAL A 320 -0.94 3.56 14.04
CA VAL A 320 -1.34 4.66 13.16
C VAL A 320 -2.54 5.43 13.67
N TRP A 321 -3.22 4.92 14.70
CA TRP A 321 -4.32 5.61 15.36
C TRP A 321 -4.56 5.03 16.77
N GLU A 322 -4.91 5.91 17.71
CA GLU A 322 -5.32 5.53 19.06
C GLU A 322 -6.40 6.49 19.59
N GLN A 323 -7.50 5.96 20.09
CA GLN A 323 -8.69 6.72 20.49
C GLN A 323 -8.41 7.82 21.52
N ASP A 324 -7.55 7.57 22.49
CA ASP A 324 -7.25 8.48 23.61
C ASP A 324 -5.91 9.22 23.45
N GLY A 325 -5.36 9.19 22.24
CA GLY A 325 -4.33 10.13 21.87
C GLY A 325 -2.97 9.57 21.51
N MET A 326 -2.56 9.84 20.30
CA MET A 326 -1.17 9.88 19.86
C MET A 326 -0.68 11.35 19.69
N GLY A 327 -1.31 12.31 20.40
CA GLY A 327 -0.91 13.71 20.40
C GLY A 327 -1.86 14.68 19.71
N GLU A 328 -2.74 14.22 18.82
CA GLU A 328 -3.74 15.02 18.13
C GLU A 328 -5.17 14.66 18.57
N SER A 329 -6.09 15.59 18.37
CA SER A 329 -7.49 15.45 18.81
C SER A 329 -8.27 14.39 18.03
N ASP A 330 -7.80 14.01 16.83
CA ASP A 330 -8.39 13.02 15.94
C ASP A 330 -7.85 11.59 16.15
N GLY A 331 -6.85 11.43 17.05
CA GLY A 331 -6.24 10.14 17.39
C GLY A 331 -5.12 9.68 16.45
N PHE A 332 -4.80 10.45 15.39
CA PHE A 332 -3.65 10.19 14.55
C PHE A 332 -2.35 10.72 15.18
N PRO A 333 -1.17 10.16 14.83
CA PRO A 333 0.10 10.68 15.32
C PRO A 333 0.37 12.08 14.73
N GLY A 334 0.59 13.06 15.60
CA GLY A 334 0.95 14.45 15.22
C GLY A 334 2.38 14.52 14.68
N GLU A 335 3.28 13.69 15.20
CA GLU A 335 4.66 13.58 14.71
C GLU A 335 4.77 12.60 13.54
N PRO A 336 5.70 12.83 12.59
CA PRO A 336 5.98 11.86 11.54
C PRO A 336 6.33 10.50 12.12
N LEU A 337 5.73 9.44 11.56
CA LEU A 337 6.08 8.06 11.90
C LEU A 337 7.48 7.70 11.40
N GLY A 338 8.08 8.59 10.60
CA GLY A 338 9.38 8.44 9.98
C GLY A 338 9.35 7.39 8.86
N GLY A 339 9.89 7.71 7.71
CA GLY A 339 10.09 6.77 6.62
C GLY A 339 11.49 6.95 6.09
N TYR A 340 12.32 5.90 6.11
CA TYR A 340 13.71 6.05 5.69
C TYR A 340 13.84 6.75 4.32
N TRP A 341 12.98 6.39 3.38
CA TRP A 341 13.01 6.99 2.04
C TRP A 341 12.32 8.35 1.98
N SER A 342 11.18 8.53 2.64
CA SER A 342 10.53 9.84 2.71
C SER A 342 11.39 10.87 3.44
N ASP A 343 12.01 10.52 4.55
CA ASP A 343 12.91 11.40 5.31
C ASP A 343 14.11 11.84 4.47
N ARG A 344 14.61 10.92 3.65
CA ARG A 344 15.72 11.19 2.75
C ARG A 344 15.36 12.18 1.65
N TYR A 345 14.16 12.01 1.06
CA TYR A 345 13.69 12.85 -0.05
C TYR A 345 12.93 14.09 0.42
N TYR A 346 12.63 14.22 1.70
CA TYR A 346 11.88 15.36 2.26
C TYR A 346 12.50 16.72 1.93
N HIS A 347 13.84 16.80 1.86
CA HIS A 347 14.58 18.01 1.55
C HIS A 347 15.07 18.08 0.10
N VAL A 348 14.70 17.10 -0.72
CA VAL A 348 15.09 17.06 -2.14
C VAL A 348 13.88 17.46 -2.97
N GLU A 349 14.01 18.59 -3.66
CA GLU A 349 12.97 18.99 -4.61
C GLU A 349 12.80 17.92 -5.68
N ARG A 350 11.56 17.54 -5.94
CA ARG A 350 11.23 16.58 -6.97
C ARG A 350 11.36 17.23 -8.34
N THR A 351 12.22 16.67 -9.18
CA THR A 351 12.57 17.19 -10.51
C THR A 351 12.47 16.08 -11.57
N PRO A 352 11.27 15.52 -11.82
CA PRO A 352 11.09 14.37 -12.72
C PRO A 352 11.42 14.67 -14.18
N GLU A 353 11.50 15.96 -14.56
CA GLU A 353 11.97 16.40 -15.88
C GLU A 353 13.45 16.15 -16.12
N ILE A 354 14.24 15.91 -15.06
CA ILE A 354 15.65 15.52 -15.19
C ILE A 354 15.71 14.03 -15.52
N ILE A 355 15.92 13.73 -16.78
CA ILE A 355 15.92 12.36 -17.33
C ILE A 355 17.29 11.66 -17.32
N ASP A 356 18.30 12.29 -16.72
CA ASP A 356 19.62 11.70 -16.52
C ASP A 356 19.57 10.70 -15.36
N ALA A 357 19.41 9.42 -15.66
CA ALA A 357 19.46 8.37 -14.66
C ALA A 357 20.87 8.25 -14.06
N LEU A 358 20.95 8.01 -12.76
CA LEU A 358 22.18 7.60 -12.10
C LEU A 358 22.26 6.08 -12.11
N PRO A 359 23.11 5.46 -12.94
CA PRO A 359 23.22 4.00 -12.96
C PRO A 359 23.56 3.47 -11.56
N PRO A 360 23.01 2.33 -11.16
CA PRO A 360 23.23 1.74 -9.83
C PRO A 360 24.71 1.50 -9.50
N TRP A 361 25.52 1.29 -10.54
CA TRP A 361 26.97 1.08 -10.43
C TRP A 361 27.77 2.37 -10.31
N ASN A 362 27.16 3.54 -10.48
CA ASN A 362 27.83 4.83 -10.34
C ASN A 362 27.75 5.34 -8.89
N ALA A 363 28.17 4.48 -7.95
CA ALA A 363 28.13 4.76 -6.52
C ALA A 363 28.81 6.05 -6.09
N ALA A 364 29.89 6.47 -6.81
CA ALA A 364 30.61 7.70 -6.50
C ALA A 364 29.75 8.97 -6.69
N ARG A 365 28.86 8.98 -7.68
CA ARG A 365 27.96 10.10 -7.94
C ARG A 365 26.81 10.14 -6.91
N PHE A 366 26.35 8.97 -6.47
CA PHE A 366 25.41 8.84 -5.36
C PHE A 366 26.00 9.36 -4.05
N GLN A 367 27.28 9.06 -3.79
CA GLN A 367 27.98 9.56 -2.59
C GLN A 367 28.11 11.09 -2.54
N GLN A 368 28.29 11.75 -3.70
CA GLN A 368 28.34 13.19 -3.78
C GLN A 368 27.01 13.88 -3.48
N LEU A 369 25.90 13.25 -3.86
CA LEU A 369 24.55 13.80 -3.63
C LEU A 369 24.05 13.58 -2.20
N GLU A 370 24.58 12.60 -1.47
CA GLU A 370 23.91 12.07 -0.27
C GLU A 370 24.80 11.85 0.95
N GLY A 371 26.04 12.36 0.96
CA GLY A 371 26.90 12.28 2.14
C GLY A 371 27.21 10.86 2.62
N GLY A 372 27.31 9.87 1.74
CA GLY A 372 28.06 8.63 2.01
C GLY A 372 27.31 7.45 2.65
N ARG A 373 25.98 7.47 2.80
CA ARG A 373 25.24 6.38 3.50
C ARG A 373 24.63 5.27 2.63
N ILE A 374 24.71 5.36 1.28
CA ILE A 374 24.04 4.38 0.37
C ILE A 374 24.92 3.24 -0.12
N GLU A 375 26.23 3.26 0.09
CA GLU A 375 27.16 2.27 -0.52
C GLU A 375 26.67 0.81 -0.42
N ASN A 376 26.01 0.44 0.67
CA ASN A 376 25.63 -0.95 0.92
C ASN A 376 24.32 -1.36 0.22
N TYR A 377 23.37 -0.44 0.02
CA TYR A 377 22.08 -0.78 -0.62
C TYR A 377 22.23 -1.04 -2.11
N VAL A 378 22.97 -0.19 -2.81
CA VAL A 378 23.19 -0.28 -4.25
C VAL A 378 24.02 -1.53 -4.63
N ARG A 379 25.11 -1.80 -3.89
CA ARG A 379 25.96 -2.98 -4.14
C ARG A 379 25.26 -4.32 -3.98
N HIS A 380 24.33 -4.42 -3.03
CA HIS A 380 23.65 -5.70 -2.76
C HIS A 380 22.46 -5.96 -3.67
N ASN A 381 21.79 -4.93 -4.16
CA ASN A 381 20.69 -5.10 -5.12
C ASN A 381 21.17 -5.35 -6.55
N SER A 382 22.30 -4.77 -6.97
CA SER A 382 22.90 -5.04 -8.29
C SER A 382 23.32 -6.50 -8.48
N THR A 383 23.79 -7.18 -7.42
CA THR A 383 24.15 -8.61 -7.48
C THR A 383 22.97 -9.57 -7.46
N ARG A 384 21.76 -9.08 -7.22
CA ARG A 384 20.55 -9.88 -7.07
C ARG A 384 19.80 -10.10 -8.40
N PHE A 385 19.95 -9.18 -9.34
CA PHE A 385 19.24 -9.21 -10.62
C PHE A 385 19.99 -9.97 -11.74
N ASP A 386 21.27 -10.30 -11.51
CA ASP A 386 22.05 -11.14 -12.44
C ASP A 386 21.68 -12.65 -12.39
N LYS A 387 20.67 -13.03 -11.56
CA LYS A 387 20.26 -14.43 -11.36
C LYS A 387 18.80 -14.73 -11.72
N PHE A 388 18.12 -13.84 -12.46
CA PHE A 388 16.78 -14.11 -12.99
C PHE A 388 16.70 -13.98 -14.51
#